data_76001042714a9bae553236f29ca111ce
#
_entry.id   76001042714a9bae553236f29ca111ce
#
_cell.length_a   1.000
_cell.length_b   1.000
_cell.length_c   1.000
_cell.angle_alpha   90.00
_cell.angle_beta   90.00
_cell.angle_gamma   90.00
#
_symmetry.space_group_name_H-M   'P 1'
#
loop_
_entity.id
_entity.type
_entity.pdbx_description
1 polymer ?
#
loop_
_entity_poly.entity_id
_entity_poly.type
_entity_poly.pdbx_seq_one_letter_code
_entity_poly.pdbx_strand_id
1 'polypeptide(L)'
;MEQSKILRTLARLGITTNHKPLSQMTAGEKLERAQRMADRVNAQEGKLTGYDCPICHNKGFVETVIDNTARYGYPNFDTGSRECACMTIRRSRQMLKTSGLSHLAARCTFGAYKATTPWQKAIKASAERFSDADTGFFFVGGQSGAGKTHICTALAVSFINRCKSTRYMLWTDEAAWLKACANDDQYASLVWPLKSVDVLYIDDLFKPTGVNSQPTSADIRLAYEIINYRYNAGNKITIISSERTIDEIFAIDEAIGGRIREYAGENCHNIGRDKAKNWRANHADT
;
A
#
# COMPACT_ATOMS: atom_id res chain seq x y z
N MET A 1 35.53 -37.72 -18.55
CA MET A 1 36.42 -38.44 -17.60
C MET A 1 36.34 -37.90 -16.15
N GLU A 2 36.10 -36.62 -15.92
CA GLU A 2 36.05 -36.03 -14.56
C GLU A 2 34.84 -36.46 -13.73
N GLN A 3 33.64 -36.56 -14.31
CA GLN A 3 32.42 -37.01 -13.60
C GLN A 3 32.54 -38.43 -13.04
N SER A 4 33.27 -39.33 -13.72
CA SER A 4 33.50 -40.70 -13.26
C SER A 4 34.40 -40.74 -12.01
N LYS A 5 35.34 -39.79 -11.86
CA LYS A 5 36.20 -39.70 -10.68
C LYS A 5 35.44 -39.23 -9.45
N ILE A 6 34.57 -38.21 -9.62
CA ILE A 6 33.74 -37.65 -8.53
C ILE A 6 32.79 -38.73 -7.99
N LEU A 7 32.12 -39.47 -8.86
CA LEU A 7 31.20 -40.55 -8.46
C LEU A 7 31.93 -41.68 -7.70
N ARG A 8 33.17 -42.03 -8.10
CA ARG A 8 33.98 -43.06 -7.40
C ARG A 8 34.45 -42.54 -6.01
N THR A 9 34.73 -41.28 -5.88
CA THR A 9 35.11 -40.67 -4.60
C THR A 9 33.93 -40.63 -3.63
N LEU A 10 32.73 -40.25 -4.10
CA LEU A 10 31.50 -40.24 -3.31
C LEU A 10 31.10 -41.66 -2.85
N ALA A 11 31.23 -42.65 -3.72
CA ALA A 11 30.99 -44.08 -3.36
C ALA A 11 31.96 -44.59 -2.27
N ARG A 12 33.22 -44.15 -2.28
CA ARG A 12 34.21 -44.47 -1.23
C ARG A 12 33.90 -43.81 0.12
N LEU A 13 33.16 -42.71 0.11
CA LEU A 13 32.71 -41.99 1.32
C LEU A 13 31.35 -42.50 1.81
N GLY A 14 30.83 -43.61 1.27
CA GLY A 14 29.52 -44.16 1.65
C GLY A 14 28.33 -43.31 1.23
N ILE A 15 28.56 -42.30 0.39
CA ILE A 15 27.50 -41.43 -0.12
C ILE A 15 26.91 -42.08 -1.38
N THR A 16 25.90 -42.92 -1.18
CA THR A 16 25.13 -43.50 -2.30
C THR A 16 24.24 -42.45 -2.90
N THR A 17 24.63 -41.87 -4.02
CA THR A 17 23.77 -40.99 -4.82
C THR A 17 22.81 -41.86 -5.64
N ASN A 18 21.78 -42.38 -5.00
CA ASN A 18 20.69 -43.10 -5.68
C ASN A 18 19.77 -42.09 -6.42
N HIS A 19 20.37 -41.17 -7.18
CA HIS A 19 19.60 -40.21 -7.94
C HIS A 19 19.48 -40.67 -9.40
N LYS A 20 18.26 -41.05 -9.79
CA LYS A 20 17.89 -41.26 -11.19
C LYS A 20 18.28 -40.04 -12.02
N PRO A 21 19.05 -40.18 -13.12
CA PRO A 21 19.41 -39.06 -13.98
C PRO A 21 18.16 -38.34 -14.52
N LEU A 22 18.22 -37.03 -14.67
CA LEU A 22 17.10 -36.20 -15.18
C LEU A 22 16.56 -36.73 -16.53
N SER A 23 17.44 -37.26 -17.38
CA SER A 23 17.07 -37.82 -18.68
C SER A 23 16.19 -39.08 -18.58
N GLN A 24 16.22 -39.78 -17.45
CA GLN A 24 15.46 -41.03 -17.21
C GLN A 24 14.20 -40.75 -16.32
N MET A 25 13.98 -39.54 -15.87
CA MET A 25 12.82 -39.17 -15.06
C MET A 25 11.59 -38.93 -15.93
N THR A 26 10.44 -39.43 -15.47
CA THR A 26 9.14 -39.08 -16.03
C THR A 26 8.81 -37.59 -15.80
N ALA A 27 7.82 -37.06 -16.51
CA ALA A 27 7.35 -35.67 -16.29
C ALA A 27 6.94 -35.43 -14.84
N GLY A 28 6.22 -36.38 -14.22
CA GLY A 28 5.81 -36.30 -12.81
C GLY A 28 6.99 -36.27 -11.86
N GLU A 29 7.99 -37.17 -12.04
CA GLU A 29 9.18 -37.19 -11.19
C GLU A 29 10.02 -35.92 -11.30
N LYS A 30 10.08 -35.31 -12.49
CA LYS A 30 10.74 -34.00 -12.68
C LYS A 30 10.00 -32.87 -11.96
N LEU A 31 8.66 -32.83 -12.07
CA LEU A 31 7.81 -31.85 -11.39
C LEU A 31 7.95 -31.99 -9.87
N GLU A 32 7.82 -33.22 -9.33
CA GLU A 32 7.98 -33.45 -7.88
C GLU A 32 9.37 -33.05 -7.38
N ARG A 33 10.42 -33.28 -8.18
CA ARG A 33 11.76 -32.83 -7.82
C ARG A 33 11.86 -31.32 -7.75
N ALA A 34 11.34 -30.60 -8.74
CA ALA A 34 11.30 -29.14 -8.74
C ALA A 34 10.49 -28.63 -7.55
N GLN A 35 9.34 -29.24 -7.24
CA GLN A 35 8.52 -28.88 -6.08
C GLN A 35 9.27 -29.07 -4.77
N ARG A 36 9.92 -30.23 -4.55
CA ARG A 36 10.74 -30.47 -3.34
C ARG A 36 11.89 -29.47 -3.20
N MET A 37 12.48 -29.00 -4.31
CA MET A 37 13.51 -27.96 -4.28
C MET A 37 12.92 -26.63 -3.84
N ALA A 38 11.79 -26.23 -4.42
CA ALA A 38 11.09 -25.01 -4.04
C ALA A 38 10.66 -25.04 -2.55
N ASP A 39 10.07 -26.14 -2.11
CA ASP A 39 9.62 -26.32 -0.71
C ASP A 39 10.78 -26.24 0.28
N ARG A 40 11.92 -26.87 -0.05
CA ARG A 40 13.13 -26.81 0.79
C ARG A 40 13.66 -25.38 0.95
N VAL A 41 13.62 -24.58 -0.10
CA VAL A 41 14.00 -23.16 -0.03
C VAL A 41 12.94 -22.39 0.74
N ASN A 42 11.66 -22.66 0.50
CA ASN A 42 10.56 -21.98 1.17
C ASN A 42 10.50 -22.23 2.69
N ALA A 43 10.92 -23.40 3.15
CA ALA A 43 11.00 -23.76 4.57
C ALA A 43 12.11 -23.04 5.35
N GLN A 44 13.08 -22.41 4.66
CA GLN A 44 14.17 -21.71 5.33
C GLN A 44 13.71 -20.36 5.86
N GLU A 45 14.24 -19.95 7.01
CA GLU A 45 14.02 -18.61 7.54
C GLU A 45 14.95 -17.57 6.91
N GLY A 46 14.41 -16.38 6.69
CA GLY A 46 15.14 -15.21 6.20
C GLY A 46 15.58 -14.27 7.34
N LYS A 47 16.26 -13.20 6.96
CA LYS A 47 16.83 -12.21 7.91
C LYS A 47 16.12 -10.86 7.90
N LEU A 48 15.03 -10.71 7.13
CA LEU A 48 14.31 -9.45 7.05
C LEU A 48 13.54 -9.19 8.35
N THR A 49 13.67 -7.97 8.89
CA THR A 49 13.04 -7.53 10.14
C THR A 49 11.86 -6.59 9.88
N GLY A 50 11.11 -6.23 10.93
CA GLY A 50 10.04 -5.22 10.89
C GLY A 50 8.67 -5.72 10.45
N TYR A 51 8.56 -6.95 9.99
CA TYR A 51 7.30 -7.65 9.69
C TYR A 51 7.55 -9.16 9.64
N ASP A 52 6.82 -9.94 10.44
CA ASP A 52 6.88 -11.40 10.37
C ASP A 52 5.96 -11.90 9.27
N CYS A 53 6.56 -12.50 8.24
CA CYS A 53 5.84 -13.00 7.09
C CYS A 53 5.70 -14.52 7.12
N PRO A 54 4.48 -15.07 7.31
CA PRO A 54 4.28 -16.52 7.35
C PRO A 54 4.44 -17.20 5.98
N ILE A 55 4.43 -16.43 4.88
CA ILE A 55 4.52 -16.97 3.52
C ILE A 55 5.97 -17.23 3.12
N CYS A 56 6.87 -16.26 3.34
CA CYS A 56 8.27 -16.37 2.92
C CYS A 56 9.24 -16.54 4.09
N HIS A 57 8.74 -16.66 5.32
CA HIS A 57 9.55 -16.77 6.52
C HIS A 57 10.67 -15.72 6.57
N ASN A 58 10.30 -14.45 6.28
CA ASN A 58 11.21 -13.29 6.29
C ASN A 58 12.36 -13.31 5.27
N LYS A 59 12.24 -14.09 4.17
CA LYS A 59 13.22 -14.07 3.05
C LYS A 59 12.96 -12.92 2.06
N GLY A 60 11.71 -12.47 1.92
CA GLY A 60 11.30 -11.48 0.93
C GLY A 60 10.97 -12.07 -0.44
N PHE A 61 11.17 -13.35 -0.64
CA PHE A 61 10.83 -14.08 -1.86
C PHE A 61 10.27 -15.47 -1.54
N VAL A 62 9.57 -16.03 -2.48
CA VAL A 62 9.13 -17.43 -2.49
C VAL A 62 9.60 -18.09 -3.76
N GLU A 63 10.07 -19.33 -3.61
CA GLU A 63 10.46 -20.15 -4.74
C GLU A 63 9.24 -20.85 -5.31
N THR A 64 9.11 -20.84 -6.64
CA THR A 64 8.00 -21.49 -7.38
C THR A 64 8.53 -22.36 -8.47
N VAL A 65 7.78 -23.39 -8.84
CA VAL A 65 8.10 -24.20 -10.01
C VAL A 65 7.73 -23.43 -11.28
N ILE A 66 8.64 -23.44 -12.24
CA ILE A 66 8.44 -22.88 -13.58
C ILE A 66 8.33 -24.05 -14.56
N ASP A 67 7.20 -24.12 -15.25
CA ASP A 67 7.02 -25.07 -16.34
C ASP A 67 7.56 -24.50 -17.66
N ASN A 68 8.66 -25.04 -18.12
CA ASN A 68 9.33 -24.68 -19.36
C ASN A 68 8.99 -25.63 -20.53
N THR A 69 8.02 -26.52 -20.37
CA THR A 69 7.64 -27.53 -21.36
C THR A 69 7.33 -26.92 -22.72
N ALA A 70 6.58 -25.85 -22.76
CA ALA A 70 6.24 -25.13 -24.00
C ALA A 70 7.48 -24.55 -24.72
N ARG A 71 8.51 -24.16 -23.96
CA ARG A 71 9.73 -23.59 -24.52
C ARG A 71 10.66 -24.64 -25.14
N TYR A 72 10.73 -25.80 -24.53
CA TYR A 72 11.70 -26.87 -24.93
C TYR A 72 11.06 -28.01 -25.72
N GLY A 73 9.73 -28.09 -25.79
CA GLY A 73 9.04 -29.19 -26.50
C GLY A 73 9.03 -30.53 -25.76
N TYR A 74 9.54 -30.57 -24.53
CA TYR A 74 9.53 -31.77 -23.66
C TYR A 74 9.37 -31.33 -22.18
N PRO A 75 8.88 -32.22 -21.29
CA PRO A 75 8.70 -31.90 -19.89
C PRO A 75 9.97 -31.39 -19.22
N ASN A 76 9.99 -30.13 -18.88
CA ASN A 76 11.12 -29.43 -18.26
C ASN A 76 10.58 -28.48 -17.17
N PHE A 77 10.98 -28.70 -15.90
CA PHE A 77 10.55 -27.96 -14.75
C PHE A 77 11.78 -27.43 -14.01
N ASP A 78 11.80 -26.14 -13.81
CA ASP A 78 12.82 -25.43 -13.04
C ASP A 78 12.21 -24.78 -11.81
N THR A 79 13.03 -24.20 -10.95
CA THR A 79 12.58 -23.33 -9.87
C THR A 79 12.98 -21.89 -10.16
N GLY A 80 12.16 -20.94 -9.71
CA GLY A 80 12.47 -19.53 -9.81
C GLY A 80 11.88 -18.73 -8.67
N SER A 81 12.61 -17.72 -8.26
CA SER A 81 12.23 -16.84 -7.16
C SER A 81 11.24 -15.79 -7.61
N ARG A 82 10.16 -15.65 -6.87
CA ARG A 82 9.18 -14.56 -7.00
C ARG A 82 9.22 -13.72 -5.75
N GLU A 83 9.20 -12.37 -5.92
CA GLU A 83 9.10 -11.46 -4.79
C GLU A 83 7.84 -11.74 -3.95
N CYS A 84 7.99 -11.82 -2.64
CA CYS A 84 6.86 -12.01 -1.72
C CYS A 84 6.10 -10.69 -1.52
N ALA A 85 4.77 -10.78 -1.43
CA ALA A 85 3.91 -9.63 -1.15
C ALA A 85 4.31 -8.84 0.13
N CYS A 86 4.99 -9.48 1.08
CA CYS A 86 5.52 -8.79 2.27
C CYS A 86 6.53 -7.68 1.94
N MET A 87 7.20 -7.71 0.79
CA MET A 87 8.11 -6.64 0.37
C MET A 87 7.34 -5.34 0.11
N THR A 88 6.14 -5.44 -0.44
CA THR A 88 5.23 -4.30 -0.59
C THR A 88 4.85 -3.70 0.77
N ILE A 89 4.51 -4.54 1.76
CA ILE A 89 4.22 -4.09 3.13
C ILE A 89 5.44 -3.39 3.74
N ARG A 90 6.62 -3.97 3.61
CA ARG A 90 7.87 -3.42 4.15
C ARG A 90 8.18 -2.05 3.54
N ARG A 91 8.05 -1.91 2.21
CA ARG A 91 8.22 -0.63 1.51
C ARG A 91 7.20 0.40 1.98
N SER A 92 5.92 0.02 2.07
CA SER A 92 4.86 0.92 2.53
C SER A 92 5.07 1.39 3.97
N ARG A 93 5.48 0.48 4.88
CA ARG A 93 5.83 0.85 6.26
C ARG A 93 7.03 1.80 6.31
N GLN A 94 8.03 1.59 5.46
CA GLN A 94 9.17 2.50 5.38
C GLN A 94 8.74 3.89 4.86
N MET A 95 7.87 3.95 3.86
CA MET A 95 7.31 5.22 3.37
C MET A 95 6.51 5.95 4.44
N LEU A 96 5.69 5.23 5.23
CA LEU A 96 5.00 5.82 6.37
C LEU A 96 5.97 6.38 7.41
N LYS A 97 7.08 5.70 7.68
CA LYS A 97 8.13 6.21 8.59
C LYS A 97 8.77 7.49 8.09
N THR A 98 9.15 7.53 6.81
CA THR A 98 9.81 8.70 6.20
C THR A 98 8.87 9.92 6.09
N SER A 99 7.56 9.70 5.98
CA SER A 99 6.55 10.76 5.97
C SER A 99 6.19 11.32 7.36
N GLY A 100 6.83 10.82 8.44
CA GLY A 100 6.53 11.26 9.80
C GLY A 100 5.29 10.66 10.44
N LEU A 101 4.55 9.78 9.73
CA LEU A 101 3.32 9.14 10.25
C LEU A 101 3.58 7.91 11.13
N SER A 102 4.80 7.41 11.25
CA SER A 102 5.08 6.15 11.96
C SER A 102 4.54 6.13 13.40
N HIS A 103 4.69 7.23 14.14
CA HIS A 103 4.17 7.37 15.49
C HIS A 103 2.64 7.49 15.54
N LEU A 104 2.01 8.07 14.49
CA LEU A 104 0.56 8.12 14.35
C LEU A 104 -0.01 6.75 13.99
N ALA A 105 0.62 6.03 13.07
CA ALA A 105 0.20 4.70 12.66
C ALA A 105 0.16 3.70 13.83
N ALA A 106 1.09 3.80 14.77
CA ALA A 106 1.10 2.97 15.98
C ALA A 106 -0.09 3.25 16.92
N ARG A 107 -0.62 4.49 16.95
CA ARG A 107 -1.70 4.93 17.82
C ARG A 107 -3.05 5.00 17.13
N CYS A 108 -3.05 5.30 15.84
CA CYS A 108 -4.25 5.50 15.05
C CYS A 108 -4.73 4.17 14.47
N THR A 109 -5.42 3.40 15.30
CA THR A 109 -6.07 2.13 14.92
C THR A 109 -7.59 2.29 15.03
N PHE A 110 -8.36 1.42 14.37
CA PHE A 110 -9.82 1.39 14.53
C PHE A 110 -10.23 1.15 15.98
N GLY A 111 -9.48 0.32 16.73
CA GLY A 111 -9.74 0.05 18.16
C GLY A 111 -9.50 1.27 19.04
N ALA A 112 -8.47 2.07 18.75
CA ALA A 112 -8.14 3.27 19.51
C ALA A 112 -9.04 4.47 19.15
N TYR A 113 -9.77 4.45 18.02
CA TYR A 113 -10.67 5.53 17.65
C TYR A 113 -11.92 5.54 18.53
N LYS A 114 -12.00 6.55 19.40
CA LYS A 114 -13.12 6.74 20.34
C LYS A 114 -14.34 7.31 19.59
N ALA A 115 -15.25 6.43 19.17
CA ALA A 115 -16.50 6.78 18.50
C ALA A 115 -17.64 6.90 19.54
N THR A 116 -17.77 8.03 20.20
CA THR A 116 -18.80 8.27 21.24
C THR A 116 -20.10 8.82 20.69
N THR A 117 -20.02 9.63 19.64
CA THR A 117 -21.16 10.30 19.01
C THR A 117 -21.68 9.52 17.78
N PRO A 118 -22.95 9.73 17.36
CA PRO A 118 -23.50 9.05 16.19
C PRO A 118 -22.69 9.25 14.91
N TRP A 119 -22.22 10.49 14.65
CA TRP A 119 -21.42 10.77 13.44
C TRP A 119 -20.06 10.09 13.46
N GLN A 120 -19.40 9.99 14.64
CA GLN A 120 -18.14 9.26 14.77
C GLN A 120 -18.33 7.77 14.53
N LYS A 121 -19.42 7.17 15.05
CA LYS A 121 -19.77 5.78 14.83
C LYS A 121 -20.04 5.52 13.35
N ALA A 122 -20.75 6.42 12.66
CA ALA A 122 -21.03 6.31 11.24
C ALA A 122 -19.74 6.34 10.40
N ILE A 123 -18.83 7.30 10.65
CA ILE A 123 -17.55 7.39 9.94
C ILE A 123 -16.69 6.16 10.21
N LYS A 124 -16.62 5.69 11.47
CA LYS A 124 -15.87 4.50 11.84
C LYS A 124 -16.39 3.26 11.12
N ALA A 125 -17.69 3.03 11.17
CA ALA A 125 -18.33 1.89 10.50
C ALA A 125 -18.15 1.94 8.97
N SER A 126 -18.21 3.13 8.36
CA SER A 126 -17.91 3.32 6.94
C SER A 126 -16.45 2.97 6.63
N ALA A 127 -15.49 3.47 7.44
CA ALA A 127 -14.07 3.17 7.25
C ALA A 127 -13.75 1.68 7.44
N GLU A 128 -14.37 1.02 8.44
CA GLU A 128 -14.20 -0.40 8.66
C GLU A 128 -14.76 -1.22 7.48
N ARG A 129 -15.93 -0.89 6.93
CA ARG A 129 -16.44 -1.53 5.71
C ARG A 129 -15.55 -1.25 4.49
N PHE A 130 -15.11 0.00 4.33
CA PHE A 130 -14.25 0.38 3.21
C PHE A 130 -12.85 -0.27 3.28
N SER A 131 -12.41 -0.72 4.44
CA SER A 131 -11.13 -1.43 4.61
C SER A 131 -11.06 -2.74 3.81
N ASP A 132 -12.20 -3.30 3.40
CA ASP A 132 -12.31 -4.50 2.57
C ASP A 132 -12.46 -4.19 1.07
N ALA A 133 -12.59 -2.92 0.70
CA ALA A 133 -12.70 -2.51 -0.69
C ALA A 133 -11.43 -2.82 -1.50
N ASP A 134 -11.60 -3.04 -2.79
CA ASP A 134 -10.49 -3.18 -3.74
C ASP A 134 -10.25 -1.93 -4.56
N THR A 135 -11.21 -1.00 -4.58
CA THR A 135 -11.19 0.24 -5.37
C THR A 135 -12.13 1.26 -4.74
N GLY A 136 -11.97 2.53 -5.09
CA GLY A 136 -12.83 3.61 -4.65
C GLY A 136 -12.12 4.68 -3.84
N PHE A 137 -12.88 5.72 -3.46
CA PHE A 137 -12.37 6.80 -2.62
C PHE A 137 -13.03 6.75 -1.24
N PHE A 138 -12.29 7.21 -0.24
CA PHE A 138 -12.78 7.48 1.11
C PHE A 138 -12.44 8.93 1.45
N PHE A 139 -13.45 9.75 1.71
CA PHE A 139 -13.28 11.17 1.99
C PHE A 139 -13.83 11.53 3.37
N VAL A 140 -13.03 12.24 4.17
CA VAL A 140 -13.49 12.85 5.41
C VAL A 140 -13.06 14.32 5.46
N GLY A 141 -14.02 15.23 5.36
CA GLY A 141 -13.76 16.68 5.34
C GLY A 141 -14.44 17.44 6.47
N GLY A 142 -13.97 18.68 6.74
CA GLY A 142 -14.57 19.64 7.67
C GLY A 142 -13.81 19.85 8.97
N GLN A 143 -14.49 19.97 10.10
CA GLN A 143 -13.98 20.46 11.40
C GLN A 143 -12.56 19.97 11.75
N SER A 144 -11.66 20.93 12.06
CA SER A 144 -10.31 20.62 12.56
C SER A 144 -10.39 19.96 13.95
N GLY A 145 -9.43 19.05 14.23
CA GLY A 145 -9.38 18.32 15.49
C GLY A 145 -10.46 17.25 15.69
N ALA A 146 -11.27 16.93 14.67
CA ALA A 146 -12.36 15.96 14.73
C ALA A 146 -11.91 14.48 14.55
N GLY A 147 -10.60 14.19 14.50
CA GLY A 147 -10.08 12.83 14.37
C GLY A 147 -9.99 12.31 12.93
N LYS A 148 -10.05 13.18 11.92
CA LYS A 148 -9.93 12.79 10.49
C LYS A 148 -8.66 12.03 10.20
N THR A 149 -7.50 12.59 10.56
CA THR A 149 -6.19 11.95 10.38
C THR A 149 -6.13 10.60 11.09
N HIS A 150 -6.76 10.47 12.28
CA HIS A 150 -6.79 9.19 13.01
C HIS A 150 -7.50 8.11 12.20
N ILE A 151 -8.73 8.35 11.76
CA ILE A 151 -9.53 7.34 11.06
C ILE A 151 -8.94 7.00 9.68
N CYS A 152 -8.44 8.01 8.95
CA CYS A 152 -7.79 7.82 7.65
C CYS A 152 -6.47 7.06 7.78
N THR A 153 -5.68 7.33 8.85
CA THR A 153 -4.46 6.55 9.14
C THR A 153 -4.80 5.09 9.48
N ALA A 154 -5.82 4.85 10.33
CA ALA A 154 -6.27 3.49 10.66
C ALA A 154 -6.67 2.72 9.40
N LEU A 155 -7.40 3.38 8.50
CA LEU A 155 -7.81 2.83 7.22
C LEU A 155 -6.60 2.54 6.31
N ALA A 156 -5.63 3.46 6.19
CA ALA A 156 -4.42 3.25 5.41
C ALA A 156 -3.59 2.06 5.93
N VAL A 157 -3.48 1.93 7.26
CA VAL A 157 -2.80 0.79 7.91
C VAL A 157 -3.52 -0.53 7.64
N SER A 158 -4.86 -0.55 7.60
CA SER A 158 -5.61 -1.77 7.27
C SER A 158 -5.28 -2.29 5.86
N PHE A 159 -5.13 -1.40 4.88
CA PHE A 159 -4.71 -1.78 3.53
C PHE A 159 -3.26 -2.26 3.46
N ILE A 160 -2.36 -1.68 4.25
CA ILE A 160 -0.98 -2.20 4.39
C ILE A 160 -1.02 -3.65 4.89
N ASN A 161 -1.86 -3.95 5.89
CA ASN A 161 -2.01 -5.30 6.43
C ASN A 161 -2.62 -6.29 5.41
N ARG A 162 -3.35 -5.79 4.42
CA ARG A 162 -3.86 -6.55 3.26
C ARG A 162 -2.85 -6.64 2.11
N CYS A 163 -1.60 -6.31 2.32
CA CYS A 163 -0.55 -6.33 1.30
C CYS A 163 -0.76 -5.36 0.12
N LYS A 164 -1.56 -4.30 0.30
CA LYS A 164 -1.69 -3.23 -0.70
C LYS A 164 -0.52 -2.25 -0.55
N SER A 165 0.12 -1.90 -1.67
CA SER A 165 1.14 -0.85 -1.68
C SER A 165 0.49 0.47 -1.29
N THR A 166 1.02 1.14 -0.25
CA THR A 166 0.41 2.33 0.33
C THR A 166 1.41 3.47 0.39
N ARG A 167 1.02 4.65 -0.07
CA ARG A 167 1.78 5.88 0.07
C ARG A 167 0.95 6.92 0.84
N TYR A 168 1.60 7.56 1.79
CA TYR A 168 1.10 8.75 2.50
C TYR A 168 1.65 10.00 1.86
N MET A 169 0.79 10.99 1.69
CA MET A 169 1.10 12.31 1.19
C MET A 169 0.52 13.35 2.16
N LEU A 170 1.36 14.04 2.93
CA LEU A 170 0.95 15.24 3.63
C LEU A 170 0.90 16.38 2.62
N TRP A 171 -0.30 16.85 2.31
CA TRP A 171 -0.51 17.82 1.24
C TRP A 171 0.32 19.08 1.40
N THR A 172 0.36 19.65 2.61
CA THR A 172 1.08 20.90 2.89
C THR A 172 2.55 20.86 2.51
N ASP A 173 3.20 19.74 2.72
CA ASP A 173 4.63 19.60 2.55
C ASP A 173 4.98 19.07 1.15
N GLU A 174 4.33 17.99 0.74
CA GLU A 174 4.68 17.33 -0.51
C GLU A 174 4.20 18.10 -1.74
N ALA A 175 3.02 18.77 -1.65
CA ALA A 175 2.54 19.61 -2.76
C ALA A 175 3.43 20.84 -2.98
N ALA A 176 3.95 21.43 -1.91
CA ALA A 176 4.88 22.56 -2.03
C ALA A 176 6.15 22.15 -2.79
N TRP A 177 6.71 21.01 -2.42
CA TRP A 177 7.91 20.46 -3.08
C TRP A 177 7.65 20.08 -4.54
N LEU A 178 6.55 19.35 -4.83
CA LEU A 178 6.21 18.95 -6.20
C LEU A 178 5.96 20.15 -7.12
N LYS A 179 5.33 21.21 -6.60
CA LYS A 179 5.13 22.45 -7.36
C LYS A 179 6.45 23.16 -7.69
N ALA A 180 7.42 23.13 -6.75
CA ALA A 180 8.75 23.68 -7.01
C ALA A 180 9.49 22.92 -8.13
N CYS A 181 9.23 21.61 -8.26
CA CYS A 181 9.81 20.76 -9.30
C CYS A 181 8.97 20.70 -10.60
N ALA A 182 7.90 21.48 -10.73
CA ALA A 182 6.94 21.34 -11.84
C ALA A 182 7.54 21.55 -13.25
N ASN A 183 8.66 22.26 -13.36
CA ASN A 183 9.40 22.49 -14.61
C ASN A 183 10.66 21.62 -14.72
N ASP A 184 10.87 20.67 -13.81
CA ASP A 184 11.99 19.75 -13.81
C ASP A 184 11.67 18.55 -14.73
N ASP A 185 12.65 18.07 -15.51
CA ASP A 185 12.53 16.86 -16.34
C ASP A 185 12.17 15.61 -15.50
N GLN A 186 12.46 15.62 -14.20
CA GLN A 186 12.15 14.54 -13.26
C GLN A 186 10.71 14.61 -12.70
N TYR A 187 9.95 15.68 -12.93
CA TYR A 187 8.62 15.87 -12.35
C TYR A 187 7.71 14.66 -12.54
N ALA A 188 7.66 14.11 -13.75
CA ALA A 188 6.84 12.94 -14.04
C ALA A 188 7.20 11.74 -13.15
N SER A 189 8.49 11.52 -12.88
CA SER A 189 8.96 10.44 -12.02
C SER A 189 8.62 10.66 -10.54
N LEU A 190 8.52 11.92 -10.11
CA LEU A 190 8.16 12.30 -8.73
C LEU A 190 6.65 12.15 -8.47
N VAL A 191 5.82 12.47 -9.45
CA VAL A 191 4.35 12.35 -9.34
C VAL A 191 3.87 10.92 -9.61
N TRP A 192 4.59 10.15 -10.42
CA TRP A 192 4.18 8.79 -10.79
C TRP A 192 3.87 7.87 -9.61
N PRO A 193 4.65 7.82 -8.50
CA PRO A 193 4.32 7.01 -7.33
C PRO A 193 2.98 7.37 -6.69
N LEU A 194 2.57 8.64 -6.73
CA LEU A 194 1.27 9.08 -6.21
C LEU A 194 0.11 8.60 -7.09
N LYS A 195 0.34 8.48 -8.38
CA LYS A 195 -0.63 7.98 -9.35
C LYS A 195 -0.73 6.45 -9.34
N SER A 196 0.40 5.76 -9.31
CA SER A 196 0.49 4.32 -9.59
C SER A 196 0.27 3.42 -8.38
N VAL A 197 0.56 3.87 -7.16
CA VAL A 197 0.40 3.08 -5.94
C VAL A 197 -1.05 2.57 -5.75
N ASP A 198 -1.24 1.40 -5.14
CA ASP A 198 -2.58 0.85 -4.93
C ASP A 198 -3.43 1.75 -4.04
N VAL A 199 -2.87 2.18 -2.91
CA VAL A 199 -3.54 3.03 -1.92
C VAL A 199 -2.76 4.33 -1.76
N LEU A 200 -3.38 5.45 -2.08
CA LEU A 200 -2.85 6.79 -1.77
C LEU A 200 -3.66 7.39 -0.61
N TYR A 201 -2.98 7.81 0.44
CA TYR A 201 -3.59 8.63 1.47
C TYR A 201 -3.08 10.08 1.36
N ILE A 202 -3.97 10.99 0.97
CA ILE A 202 -3.75 12.44 0.93
C ILE A 202 -4.30 13.02 2.22
N ASP A 203 -3.43 13.51 3.10
CA ASP A 203 -3.81 14.16 4.35
C ASP A 203 -3.78 15.69 4.22
N ASP A 204 -4.80 16.33 4.75
CA ASP A 204 -4.96 17.78 4.77
C ASP A 204 -5.04 18.43 3.36
N LEU A 205 -5.73 17.75 2.41
CA LEU A 205 -5.93 18.28 1.05
C LEU A 205 -6.49 19.73 1.12
N PHE A 206 -5.83 20.66 0.41
CA PHE A 206 -6.19 22.08 0.35
C PHE A 206 -6.32 22.76 1.73
N LYS A 207 -5.49 22.36 2.69
CA LYS A 207 -5.48 22.95 4.02
C LYS A 207 -5.24 24.46 3.93
N PRO A 208 -6.11 25.29 4.56
CA PRO A 208 -5.88 26.72 4.63
C PRO A 208 -4.60 27.02 5.44
N THR A 209 -3.69 27.81 4.88
CA THR A 209 -2.47 28.28 5.56
C THR A 209 -2.62 29.63 6.24
N GLY A 210 -3.80 30.24 6.17
CA GLY A 210 -4.16 31.53 6.78
C GLY A 210 -5.65 31.79 6.73
N VAL A 211 -6.09 32.89 7.29
CA VAL A 211 -7.50 33.31 7.26
C VAL A 211 -7.95 33.53 5.82
N ASN A 212 -9.00 32.81 5.40
CA ASN A 212 -9.55 32.82 4.02
C ASN A 212 -8.56 32.39 2.92
N SER A 213 -7.47 31.70 3.27
CA SER A 213 -6.51 31.20 2.29
C SER A 213 -7.17 30.22 1.32
N GLN A 214 -7.07 30.50 0.01
CA GLN A 214 -7.52 29.62 -1.05
C GLN A 214 -6.33 28.86 -1.65
N PRO A 215 -6.54 27.64 -2.17
CA PRO A 215 -5.51 26.94 -2.94
C PRO A 215 -5.10 27.75 -4.16
N THR A 216 -3.83 27.72 -4.48
CA THR A 216 -3.31 28.33 -5.71
C THR A 216 -3.74 27.51 -6.94
N SER A 217 -3.68 28.12 -8.15
CA SER A 217 -3.94 27.40 -9.39
C SER A 217 -2.97 26.22 -9.59
N ALA A 218 -1.75 26.30 -9.06
CA ALA A 218 -0.79 25.21 -9.06
C ALA A 218 -1.19 24.06 -8.11
N ASP A 219 -1.80 24.35 -6.95
CA ASP A 219 -2.37 23.34 -6.05
C ASP A 219 -3.53 22.61 -6.73
N ILE A 220 -4.44 23.36 -7.37
CA ILE A 220 -5.59 22.81 -8.07
C ILE A 220 -5.13 21.90 -9.20
N ARG A 221 -4.16 22.33 -10.00
CA ARG A 221 -3.60 21.54 -11.11
C ARG A 221 -2.98 20.23 -10.62
N LEU A 222 -2.16 20.28 -9.58
CA LEU A 222 -1.53 19.08 -9.00
C LEU A 222 -2.58 18.11 -8.43
N ALA A 223 -3.57 18.62 -7.67
CA ALA A 223 -4.65 17.80 -7.13
C ALA A 223 -5.47 17.15 -8.25
N TYR A 224 -5.83 17.93 -9.27
CA TYR A 224 -6.54 17.42 -10.45
C TYR A 224 -5.73 16.31 -11.14
N GLU A 225 -4.44 16.51 -11.37
CA GLU A 225 -3.57 15.55 -12.03
C GLU A 225 -3.55 14.19 -11.31
N ILE A 226 -3.42 14.20 -9.99
CA ILE A 226 -3.36 12.97 -9.18
C ILE A 226 -4.75 12.33 -9.09
N ILE A 227 -5.77 13.09 -8.72
CA ILE A 227 -7.13 12.57 -8.49
C ILE A 227 -7.76 12.08 -9.77
N ASN A 228 -7.65 12.85 -10.88
CA ASN A 228 -8.17 12.46 -12.18
C ASN A 228 -7.52 11.17 -12.72
N TYR A 229 -6.20 11.02 -12.57
CA TYR A 229 -5.54 9.78 -12.97
C TYR A 229 -6.08 8.58 -12.19
N ARG A 230 -6.20 8.71 -10.86
CA ARG A 230 -6.65 7.62 -9.99
C ARG A 230 -8.13 7.27 -10.18
N TYR A 231 -8.96 8.28 -10.43
CA TYR A 231 -10.37 8.11 -10.80
C TYR A 231 -10.50 7.33 -12.12
N ASN A 232 -9.79 7.74 -13.17
CA ASN A 232 -9.87 7.08 -14.48
C ASN A 232 -9.24 5.67 -14.49
N ALA A 233 -8.27 5.41 -13.63
CA ALA A 233 -7.67 4.08 -13.51
C ALA A 233 -8.66 3.02 -13.01
N GLY A 234 -9.68 3.40 -12.23
CA GLY A 234 -10.78 2.54 -11.80
C GLY A 234 -10.43 1.42 -10.81
N ASN A 235 -9.14 1.15 -10.59
CA ASN A 235 -8.62 0.06 -9.76
C ASN A 235 -7.73 0.55 -8.60
N LYS A 236 -7.94 1.80 -8.17
CA LYS A 236 -7.13 2.45 -7.13
C LYS A 236 -7.98 2.81 -5.92
N ILE A 237 -7.35 2.81 -4.75
CA ILE A 237 -7.93 3.28 -3.49
C ILE A 237 -7.31 4.62 -3.15
N THR A 238 -8.14 5.63 -2.92
CA THR A 238 -7.67 6.95 -2.49
C THR A 238 -8.38 7.37 -1.21
N ILE A 239 -7.61 7.60 -0.16
CA ILE A 239 -8.07 8.08 1.13
C ILE A 239 -7.75 9.58 1.18
N ILE A 240 -8.72 10.41 1.52
CA ILE A 240 -8.55 11.86 1.55
C ILE A 240 -9.07 12.41 2.87
N SER A 241 -8.24 13.13 3.60
CA SER A 241 -8.69 14.01 4.66
C SER A 241 -8.54 15.48 4.25
N SER A 242 -9.45 16.34 4.72
CA SER A 242 -9.39 17.77 4.47
C SER A 242 -10.00 18.57 5.63
N GLU A 243 -9.55 19.80 5.85
CA GLU A 243 -10.28 20.77 6.70
C GLU A 243 -11.44 21.44 5.94
N ARG A 244 -11.56 21.18 4.64
CA ARG A 244 -12.69 21.60 3.79
C ARG A 244 -13.71 20.48 3.67
N THR A 245 -14.98 20.83 3.62
CA THR A 245 -16.05 19.91 3.25
C THR A 245 -15.97 19.60 1.75
N ILE A 246 -16.67 18.55 1.30
CA ILE A 246 -16.71 18.23 -0.13
C ILE A 246 -17.34 19.37 -0.94
N ASP A 247 -18.31 20.09 -0.37
CA ASP A 247 -18.94 21.23 -1.04
C ASP A 247 -17.98 22.41 -1.16
N GLU A 248 -17.13 22.66 -0.15
CA GLU A 248 -16.06 23.66 -0.23
C GLU A 248 -14.99 23.25 -1.26
N ILE A 249 -14.67 21.97 -1.42
CA ILE A 249 -13.76 21.49 -2.47
C ILE A 249 -14.40 21.65 -3.85
N PHE A 250 -15.69 21.36 -3.96
CA PHE A 250 -16.46 21.53 -5.19
C PHE A 250 -16.49 23.00 -5.64
N ALA A 251 -16.60 23.93 -4.68
CA ALA A 251 -16.53 25.38 -4.95
C ALA A 251 -15.12 25.86 -5.37
N ILE A 252 -14.05 25.13 -5.00
CA ILE A 252 -12.68 25.42 -5.47
C ILE A 252 -12.48 24.93 -6.90
N ASP A 253 -12.89 23.68 -7.16
CA ASP A 253 -12.82 23.06 -8.48
C ASP A 253 -13.88 21.97 -8.59
N GLU A 254 -14.83 22.19 -9.49
CA GLU A 254 -15.97 21.30 -9.73
C GLU A 254 -15.53 19.91 -10.18
N ALA A 255 -14.47 19.85 -11.00
CA ALA A 255 -13.98 18.59 -11.54
C ALA A 255 -13.32 17.72 -10.46
N ILE A 256 -12.60 18.32 -9.51
CA ILE A 256 -11.99 17.61 -8.38
C ILE A 256 -13.08 17.17 -7.41
N GLY A 257 -13.95 18.10 -6.98
CA GLY A 257 -15.02 17.81 -6.02
C GLY A 257 -16.00 16.77 -6.56
N GLY A 258 -16.35 16.86 -7.84
CA GLY A 258 -17.22 15.91 -8.53
C GLY A 258 -16.66 14.48 -8.51
N ARG A 259 -15.40 14.30 -8.90
CA ARG A 259 -14.74 12.98 -8.91
C ARG A 259 -14.61 12.38 -7.51
N ILE A 260 -14.24 13.20 -6.53
CA ILE A 260 -14.16 12.72 -5.14
C ILE A 260 -15.54 12.27 -4.66
N ARG A 261 -16.59 13.07 -4.86
CA ARG A 261 -17.95 12.76 -4.43
C ARG A 261 -18.50 11.52 -5.12
N GLU A 262 -18.35 11.43 -6.42
CA GLU A 262 -18.84 10.31 -7.23
C GLU A 262 -18.18 9.00 -6.81
N TYR A 263 -16.83 9.00 -6.71
CA TYR A 263 -16.08 7.76 -6.49
C TYR A 263 -16.00 7.36 -5.01
N ALA A 264 -16.25 8.29 -4.08
CA ALA A 264 -16.43 8.00 -2.65
C ALA A 264 -17.86 7.51 -2.34
N GLY A 265 -18.87 7.99 -3.07
CA GLY A 265 -20.26 7.60 -2.83
C GLY A 265 -20.66 7.75 -1.36
N GLU A 266 -21.11 6.67 -0.73
CA GLU A 266 -21.48 6.62 0.70
C GLU A 266 -20.31 6.81 1.67
N ASN A 267 -19.06 6.70 1.19
CA ASN A 267 -17.84 6.92 1.97
C ASN A 267 -17.36 8.38 1.95
N CYS A 268 -18.23 9.31 1.51
CA CYS A 268 -17.99 10.74 1.52
C CYS A 268 -18.60 11.38 2.77
N HIS A 269 -17.76 11.76 3.74
CA HIS A 269 -18.20 12.24 5.05
C HIS A 269 -17.83 13.70 5.28
N ASN A 270 -18.84 14.54 5.58
CA ASN A 270 -18.66 15.91 6.00
C ASN A 270 -18.88 16.06 7.50
N ILE A 271 -17.90 16.63 8.21
CA ILE A 271 -18.00 16.97 9.61
C ILE A 271 -18.30 18.46 9.72
N GLY A 272 -19.53 18.81 10.03
CA GLY A 272 -19.96 20.22 10.19
C GLY A 272 -19.11 20.95 11.23
N ARG A 273 -18.87 22.25 11.00
CA ARG A 273 -18.08 23.11 11.87
C ARG A 273 -18.80 23.31 13.21
N ASP A 274 -18.18 22.81 14.27
CA ASP A 274 -18.67 22.88 15.64
C ASP A 274 -17.47 22.74 16.58
N LYS A 275 -17.28 23.71 17.48
CA LYS A 275 -16.19 23.70 18.46
C LYS A 275 -16.23 22.48 19.38
N ALA A 276 -17.42 21.95 19.68
CA ALA A 276 -17.58 20.74 20.48
C ALA A 276 -16.98 19.49 19.79
N LYS A 277 -16.80 19.49 18.48
CA LYS A 277 -16.19 18.40 17.70
C LYS A 277 -14.66 18.47 17.63
N ASN A 278 -14.04 19.52 18.18
CA ASN A 278 -12.59 19.66 18.23
C ASN A 278 -12.04 18.96 19.48
N TRP A 279 -11.61 17.69 19.30
CA TRP A 279 -11.01 16.89 20.37
C TRP A 279 -9.78 17.55 21.00
N ARG A 280 -8.90 18.17 20.18
CA ARG A 280 -7.67 18.80 20.67
C ARG A 280 -7.94 19.98 21.60
N ALA A 281 -8.95 20.80 21.28
CA ALA A 281 -9.33 21.96 22.11
C ALA A 281 -10.04 21.53 23.40
N ASN A 282 -10.78 20.41 23.37
CA ASN A 282 -11.61 19.97 24.50
C ASN A 282 -10.88 19.04 25.47
N HIS A 283 -9.64 18.59 25.14
CA HIS A 283 -8.83 17.66 25.94
C HIS A 283 -7.37 18.12 26.02
N ALA A 284 -7.13 19.44 26.01
CA ALA A 284 -5.77 20.00 26.07
C ALA A 284 -5.12 19.83 27.48
N ASP A 285 -5.93 19.53 28.49
CA ASP A 285 -5.50 19.45 29.89
C ASP A 285 -5.41 18.00 30.44
N THR A 286 -5.40 17.00 29.54
CA THR A 286 -5.19 15.58 29.89
C THR A 286 -3.98 15.03 29.14
#